data_897c237916a75acfafd1b699295fcc6a
#
_entry.id   897c237916a75acfafd1b699295fcc6a
#
_cell.length_a   1.000
_cell.length_b   1.000
_cell.length_c   1.000
_cell.angle_alpha   90.00
_cell.angle_beta   90.00
_cell.angle_gamma   90.00
#
_symmetry.space_group_name_H-M   'P 1'
#
loop_
_entity.id
_entity.type
_entity.pdbx_description
1 polymer ?
#
loop_
_entity_poly.entity_id
_entity_poly.type
_entity_poly.pdbx_seq_one_letter_code
_entity_poly.pdbx_strand_id
1 'polypeptide(L)'
;MKSIKKLPFILSILSLFTIFSPTKADVKVVASIKPIHSLASYLMDGVGKPDLIVDGYASPHGFAMKPSHAKMLQNADLIFWVGEDLENFLEKPLKSIAKKAEKIELMETKGLKKLKFRERNIFEEHGHDEHKEHGHKEDKHDDHKHDEHKEHGHKEDKHDDHHGHAHGEHDPHIWLDPMNAKTILSEMAEHLIEKDPNNASTYKANLKKAHKALDNLTKKVKSELKKDFKSIVFHDAYQYFEKRFDVNVLGAFTVNTDVLPGAEQLAEIREIIEHEKVTCVFSEPQFNPDIIKAVAKDMKINTGVIDPLGATLNPGKDLYFDLIRNMYASFKVC
;
A
#
# COMPACT_ATOMS: atom_id res chain seq x y z
N MET A 1 -73.35 -46.69 46.75
CA MET A 1 -73.27 -45.59 45.77
C MET A 1 -72.00 -44.80 46.04
N LYS A 2 -70.95 -44.95 45.21
CA LYS A 2 -69.68 -44.23 45.37
C LYS A 2 -69.63 -43.08 44.34
N SER A 3 -69.55 -41.84 44.85
CA SER A 3 -69.48 -40.63 44.06
C SER A 3 -68.08 -40.46 43.50
N ILE A 4 -67.91 -40.41 42.18
CA ILE A 4 -66.68 -40.18 41.48
C ILE A 4 -66.54 -38.64 41.26
N LYS A 5 -65.64 -38.02 41.99
CA LYS A 5 -65.27 -36.61 41.77
C LYS A 5 -64.39 -36.46 40.51
N LYS A 6 -64.90 -35.76 39.49
CA LYS A 6 -64.19 -35.42 38.27
C LYS A 6 -63.21 -34.26 38.59
N LEU A 7 -61.91 -34.51 38.38
CA LEU A 7 -60.82 -33.52 38.48
C LEU A 7 -60.67 -32.84 37.11
N PRO A 8 -60.69 -31.49 37.01
CA PRO A 8 -60.50 -30.83 35.73
C PRO A 8 -59.00 -30.87 35.34
N PHE A 9 -58.69 -31.36 34.15
CA PHE A 9 -57.41 -31.40 33.53
C PHE A 9 -57.10 -29.99 32.91
N ILE A 10 -56.26 -29.18 33.58
CA ILE A 10 -55.84 -27.89 33.08
C ILE A 10 -54.70 -28.14 32.10
N LEU A 11 -55.01 -28.01 30.81
CA LEU A 11 -54.03 -28.08 29.70
C LEU A 11 -53.26 -26.76 29.63
N SER A 12 -52.10 -26.73 30.26
CA SER A 12 -51.17 -25.58 30.17
C SER A 12 -50.49 -25.57 28.80
N ILE A 13 -50.98 -24.73 27.88
CA ILE A 13 -50.32 -24.48 26.58
C ILE A 13 -49.13 -23.58 26.84
N LEU A 14 -47.94 -24.20 26.89
CA LEU A 14 -46.65 -23.50 26.93
C LEU A 14 -46.35 -22.96 25.53
N SER A 15 -46.71 -21.69 25.25
CA SER A 15 -46.38 -21.00 24.02
C SER A 15 -44.88 -20.77 23.93
N LEU A 16 -44.20 -21.60 23.15
CA LEU A 16 -42.77 -21.43 22.82
C LEU A 16 -42.66 -20.24 21.86
N PHE A 17 -42.42 -19.05 22.42
CA PHE A 17 -42.04 -17.89 21.61
C PHE A 17 -40.61 -18.10 21.08
N THR A 18 -40.50 -18.63 19.87
CA THR A 18 -39.22 -18.56 19.11
C THR A 18 -38.96 -17.12 18.76
N ILE A 19 -38.01 -16.52 19.47
CA ILE A 19 -37.48 -15.20 19.14
C ILE A 19 -36.71 -15.38 17.83
N PHE A 20 -37.36 -15.11 16.70
CA PHE A 20 -36.70 -14.92 15.42
C PHE A 20 -35.93 -13.59 15.51
N SER A 21 -34.69 -13.66 15.96
CA SER A 21 -33.75 -12.53 15.72
C SER A 21 -33.52 -12.48 14.22
N PRO A 22 -33.83 -11.36 13.55
CA PRO A 22 -33.47 -11.24 12.14
C PRO A 22 -31.95 -11.36 12.04
N THR A 23 -31.48 -12.37 11.32
CA THR A 23 -30.07 -12.46 10.95
C THR A 23 -29.79 -11.27 10.04
N LYS A 24 -29.20 -10.21 10.62
CA LYS A 24 -28.68 -9.10 9.82
C LYS A 24 -27.62 -9.69 8.91
N ALA A 25 -27.70 -9.40 7.61
CA ALA A 25 -26.69 -9.84 6.66
C ALA A 25 -25.32 -9.31 7.12
N ASP A 26 -24.31 -10.16 7.08
CA ASP A 26 -22.95 -9.79 7.41
C ASP A 26 -22.49 -8.60 6.55
N VAL A 27 -21.81 -7.62 7.13
CA VAL A 27 -21.26 -6.48 6.43
C VAL A 27 -20.27 -6.98 5.37
N LYS A 28 -20.50 -6.59 4.12
CA LYS A 28 -19.64 -6.94 2.99
C LYS A 28 -18.51 -5.93 2.89
N VAL A 29 -17.32 -6.36 3.28
CA VAL A 29 -16.09 -5.54 3.27
C VAL A 29 -15.19 -5.98 2.13
N VAL A 30 -14.65 -5.01 1.38
CA VAL A 30 -13.67 -5.25 0.33
C VAL A 30 -12.40 -4.47 0.69
N ALA A 31 -11.25 -5.10 0.55
CA ALA A 31 -9.94 -4.46 0.68
C ALA A 31 -9.18 -4.57 -0.63
N SER A 32 -8.45 -3.50 -0.99
CA SER A 32 -7.75 -3.41 -2.26
C SER A 32 -6.55 -4.36 -2.37
N ILE A 33 -5.68 -4.36 -1.35
CA ILE A 33 -4.41 -5.10 -1.32
C ILE A 33 -4.29 -6.00 -0.09
N LYS A 34 -3.41 -7.00 -0.16
CA LYS A 34 -3.21 -7.99 0.91
C LYS A 34 -2.92 -7.41 2.30
N PRO A 35 -2.03 -6.39 2.47
CA PRO A 35 -1.79 -5.80 3.78
C PRO A 35 -3.04 -5.17 4.40
N ILE A 36 -3.82 -4.43 3.61
CA ILE A 36 -5.08 -3.80 4.05
C ILE A 36 -6.13 -4.86 4.35
N HIS A 37 -6.25 -5.88 3.49
CA HIS A 37 -7.10 -7.04 3.74
C HIS A 37 -6.76 -7.74 5.06
N SER A 38 -5.47 -7.85 5.39
CA SER A 38 -5.04 -8.47 6.65
C SER A 38 -5.46 -7.66 7.87
N LEU A 39 -5.32 -6.33 7.81
CA LEU A 39 -5.78 -5.44 8.88
C LEU A 39 -7.30 -5.53 9.07
N ALA A 40 -8.08 -5.53 7.97
CA ALA A 40 -9.52 -5.74 7.99
C ALA A 40 -9.88 -7.11 8.57
N SER A 41 -9.19 -8.16 8.14
CA SER A 41 -9.41 -9.53 8.63
C SER A 41 -9.14 -9.65 10.14
N TYR A 42 -8.18 -8.90 10.66
CA TYR A 42 -7.89 -8.88 12.09
C TYR A 42 -9.03 -8.23 12.89
N LEU A 43 -9.56 -7.11 12.42
CA LEU A 43 -10.71 -6.45 13.05
C LEU A 43 -11.95 -7.32 12.98
N MET A 44 -12.19 -8.00 11.86
CA MET A 44 -13.37 -8.83 11.60
C MET A 44 -13.27 -10.26 12.17
N ASP A 45 -12.18 -10.60 12.88
CA ASP A 45 -12.00 -11.94 13.48
C ASP A 45 -13.17 -12.28 14.42
N GLY A 46 -13.86 -13.38 14.14
CA GLY A 46 -15.07 -13.81 14.86
C GLY A 46 -16.38 -13.16 14.39
N VAL A 47 -16.35 -12.29 13.37
CA VAL A 47 -17.53 -11.62 12.80
C VAL A 47 -17.74 -12.00 11.33
N GLY A 48 -16.68 -11.90 10.51
CA GLY A 48 -16.77 -12.12 9.08
C GLY A 48 -15.40 -12.14 8.43
N LYS A 49 -15.38 -12.05 7.09
CA LYS A 49 -14.14 -12.00 6.30
C LYS A 49 -14.27 -10.94 5.21
N PRO A 50 -13.27 -10.07 5.01
CA PRO A 50 -13.26 -9.17 3.87
C PRO A 50 -12.93 -9.92 2.58
N ASP A 51 -13.40 -9.39 1.44
CA ASP A 51 -12.96 -9.79 0.11
C ASP A 51 -11.68 -9.02 -0.26
N LEU A 52 -10.85 -9.62 -1.13
CA LEU A 52 -9.57 -9.06 -1.59
C LEU A 52 -9.58 -8.86 -3.11
N ILE A 53 -9.09 -7.71 -3.60
CA ILE A 53 -9.01 -7.42 -5.03
C ILE A 53 -7.66 -7.86 -5.60
N VAL A 54 -6.54 -7.29 -5.12
CA VAL A 54 -5.19 -7.59 -5.61
C VAL A 54 -4.59 -8.72 -4.81
N ASP A 55 -4.54 -9.90 -5.41
CA ASP A 55 -4.01 -11.13 -4.79
C ASP A 55 -2.84 -11.71 -5.59
N GLY A 56 -2.10 -12.62 -4.96
CA GLY A 56 -0.95 -13.30 -5.54
C GLY A 56 0.24 -12.38 -5.75
N TYR A 57 0.86 -12.47 -6.92
CA TYR A 57 2.05 -11.72 -7.34
C TYR A 57 1.71 -10.45 -8.13
N ALA A 58 0.46 -10.04 -8.16
CA ALA A 58 0.05 -8.86 -8.91
C ALA A 58 0.52 -7.57 -8.22
N SER A 59 1.00 -6.61 -9.00
CA SER A 59 1.29 -5.26 -8.53
C SER A 59 0.01 -4.41 -8.55
N PRO A 60 -0.27 -3.61 -7.51
CA PRO A 60 -1.40 -2.69 -7.52
C PRO A 60 -1.20 -1.50 -8.49
N HIS A 61 0.03 -1.14 -8.83
CA HIS A 61 0.32 -0.02 -9.73
C HIS A 61 -0.20 -0.23 -11.16
N GLY A 62 -0.12 -1.46 -11.68
CA GLY A 62 -0.57 -1.82 -13.04
C GLY A 62 -1.64 -2.90 -13.06
N PHE A 63 -2.55 -2.96 -12.08
CA PHE A 63 -3.51 -4.05 -11.94
C PHE A 63 -4.67 -3.96 -12.92
N ALA A 64 -4.99 -5.08 -13.58
CA ALA A 64 -6.16 -5.22 -14.44
C ALA A 64 -7.30 -5.93 -13.71
N MET A 65 -8.43 -5.24 -13.53
CA MET A 65 -9.62 -5.79 -12.89
C MET A 65 -10.28 -6.90 -13.71
N LYS A 66 -10.75 -7.94 -13.00
CA LYS A 66 -11.59 -9.01 -13.57
C LYS A 66 -13.08 -8.73 -13.30
N PRO A 67 -14.03 -9.33 -14.04
CA PRO A 67 -15.47 -9.19 -13.77
C PRO A 67 -15.86 -9.60 -12.34
N SER A 68 -15.14 -10.56 -11.72
CA SER A 68 -15.35 -10.95 -10.32
C SER A 68 -15.09 -9.80 -9.36
N HIS A 69 -14.06 -8.98 -9.60
CA HIS A 69 -13.74 -7.82 -8.77
C HIS A 69 -14.82 -6.74 -8.89
N ALA A 70 -15.35 -6.51 -10.09
CA ALA A 70 -16.49 -5.61 -10.28
C ALA A 70 -17.71 -6.05 -9.48
N LYS A 71 -17.98 -7.37 -9.41
CA LYS A 71 -19.08 -7.93 -8.60
C LYS A 71 -18.82 -7.75 -7.09
N MET A 72 -17.58 -7.89 -6.61
CA MET A 72 -17.22 -7.59 -5.22
C MET A 72 -17.53 -6.13 -4.89
N LEU A 73 -17.07 -5.18 -5.71
CA LEU A 73 -17.32 -3.76 -5.53
C LEU A 73 -18.82 -3.40 -5.54
N GLN A 74 -19.59 -4.01 -6.45
CA GLN A 74 -21.04 -3.78 -6.57
C GLN A 74 -21.81 -4.21 -5.31
N ASN A 75 -21.34 -5.27 -4.64
CA ASN A 75 -22.01 -5.86 -3.48
C ASN A 75 -21.43 -5.37 -2.15
N ALA A 76 -20.37 -4.57 -2.16
CA ALA A 76 -19.72 -4.08 -0.95
C ALA A 76 -20.60 -3.10 -0.18
N ASP A 77 -20.48 -3.12 1.15
CA ASP A 77 -20.98 -2.10 2.08
C ASP A 77 -19.87 -1.12 2.46
N LEU A 78 -18.63 -1.65 2.62
CA LEU A 78 -17.41 -0.88 2.90
C LEU A 78 -16.30 -1.30 1.93
N ILE A 79 -15.53 -0.33 1.44
CA ILE A 79 -14.34 -0.56 0.62
C ILE A 79 -13.18 0.22 1.22
N PHE A 80 -12.12 -0.51 1.60
CA PHE A 80 -10.87 0.07 2.07
C PHE A 80 -9.82 -0.02 0.96
N TRP A 81 -9.31 1.11 0.55
CA TRP A 81 -8.29 1.24 -0.48
C TRP A 81 -7.26 2.28 -0.06
N VAL A 82 -6.04 2.20 -0.57
CA VAL A 82 -4.98 3.13 -0.17
C VAL A 82 -5.22 4.52 -0.75
N GLY A 83 -5.42 4.61 -2.05
CA GLY A 83 -5.66 5.86 -2.76
C GLY A 83 -5.29 5.79 -4.25
N GLU A 84 -5.58 6.87 -4.98
CA GLU A 84 -5.39 6.94 -6.44
C GLU A 84 -3.93 6.70 -6.86
N ASP A 85 -2.97 7.17 -6.07
CA ASP A 85 -1.54 7.05 -6.37
C ASP A 85 -1.03 5.60 -6.36
N LEU A 86 -1.72 4.69 -5.67
CA LEU A 86 -1.40 3.26 -5.67
C LEU A 86 -2.34 2.49 -6.59
N GLU A 87 -3.64 2.74 -6.49
CA GLU A 87 -4.68 1.92 -7.12
C GLU A 87 -5.50 2.73 -8.13
N ASN A 88 -4.84 3.40 -9.06
CA ASN A 88 -5.49 4.20 -10.13
C ASN A 88 -6.59 3.39 -10.85
N PHE A 89 -6.41 2.07 -11.00
CA PHE A 89 -7.40 1.18 -11.61
C PHE A 89 -8.75 1.14 -10.85
N LEU A 90 -8.81 1.56 -9.58
CA LEU A 90 -10.03 1.60 -8.77
C LEU A 90 -10.83 2.91 -8.93
N GLU A 91 -10.22 4.02 -9.33
CA GLU A 91 -10.86 5.32 -9.37
C GLU A 91 -12.21 5.31 -10.11
N LYS A 92 -12.21 4.87 -11.37
CA LYS A 92 -13.43 4.79 -12.18
C LYS A 92 -14.43 3.75 -11.68
N PRO A 93 -14.03 2.51 -11.33
CA PRO A 93 -14.92 1.50 -10.72
C PRO A 93 -15.57 1.94 -9.43
N LEU A 94 -14.85 2.61 -8.53
CA LEU A 94 -15.41 3.13 -7.28
C LEU A 94 -16.51 4.17 -7.54
N LYS A 95 -16.35 5.02 -8.55
CA LYS A 95 -17.36 6.03 -8.95
C LYS A 95 -18.54 5.39 -9.67
N SER A 96 -18.32 4.40 -10.55
CA SER A 96 -19.36 3.88 -11.45
C SER A 96 -20.05 2.60 -10.95
N ILE A 97 -19.34 1.71 -10.28
CA ILE A 97 -19.82 0.36 -9.88
C ILE A 97 -20.18 0.33 -8.39
N ALA A 98 -19.31 0.82 -7.51
CA ALA A 98 -19.47 0.75 -6.06
C ALA A 98 -20.42 1.83 -5.51
N LYS A 99 -21.62 1.97 -6.10
CA LYS A 99 -22.55 3.08 -5.80
C LYS A 99 -23.10 3.05 -4.38
N LYS A 100 -23.24 1.86 -3.78
CA LYS A 100 -23.82 1.65 -2.44
C LYS A 100 -22.76 1.65 -1.34
N ALA A 101 -21.51 1.31 -1.69
CA ALA A 101 -20.44 1.19 -0.73
C ALA A 101 -19.97 2.53 -0.23
N GLU A 102 -19.65 2.60 1.04
CA GLU A 102 -18.79 3.62 1.61
C GLU A 102 -17.35 3.31 1.21
N LYS A 103 -16.65 4.30 0.68
CA LYS A 103 -15.30 4.17 0.13
C LYS A 103 -14.36 4.95 1.02
N ILE A 104 -13.50 4.23 1.72
CA ILE A 104 -12.55 4.80 2.66
C ILE A 104 -11.17 4.80 2.01
N GLU A 105 -10.71 6.00 1.67
CA GLU A 105 -9.37 6.24 1.16
C GLU A 105 -8.41 6.41 2.33
N LEU A 106 -7.53 5.42 2.50
CA LEU A 106 -6.68 5.34 3.69
C LEU A 106 -5.59 6.40 3.72
N MET A 107 -5.18 6.91 2.56
CA MET A 107 -4.28 8.07 2.50
C MET A 107 -4.89 9.32 3.17
N GLU A 108 -6.22 9.43 3.26
CA GLU A 108 -6.90 10.57 3.87
C GLU A 108 -7.19 10.40 5.37
N THR A 109 -6.77 9.28 5.96
CA THR A 109 -6.94 9.01 7.40
C THR A 109 -6.23 10.06 8.26
N LYS A 110 -6.94 10.64 9.21
CA LYS A 110 -6.39 11.65 10.13
C LYS A 110 -5.31 11.05 11.03
N GLY A 111 -4.22 11.80 11.20
CA GLY A 111 -3.10 11.38 12.04
C GLY A 111 -2.13 10.40 11.37
N LEU A 112 -2.34 10.08 10.10
CA LEU A 112 -1.40 9.31 9.31
C LEU A 112 -0.11 10.12 9.08
N LYS A 113 1.04 9.48 9.26
CA LYS A 113 2.32 10.07 8.89
C LYS A 113 2.53 9.86 7.39
N LYS A 114 2.41 10.92 6.61
CA LYS A 114 2.66 10.90 5.16
C LYS A 114 4.10 11.31 4.87
N LEU A 115 4.75 10.67 3.91
CA LEU A 115 6.08 11.01 3.40
C LEU A 115 5.93 11.45 1.95
N LYS A 116 6.74 12.43 1.51
CA LYS A 116 6.75 12.83 0.11
C LYS A 116 7.39 11.77 -0.76
N PHE A 117 6.97 11.68 -2.01
CA PHE A 117 7.68 10.89 -3.00
C PHE A 117 9.15 11.32 -3.11
N ARG A 118 10.02 10.37 -3.39
CA ARG A 118 11.39 10.63 -3.84
C ARG A 118 11.39 10.80 -5.36
N GLU A 119 12.01 11.86 -5.84
CA GLU A 119 12.06 12.18 -7.27
C GLU A 119 13.22 11.49 -8.00
N ARG A 120 14.21 11.01 -7.24
CA ARG A 120 15.43 10.40 -7.77
C ARG A 120 15.58 8.96 -7.34
N ASN A 121 16.22 8.18 -8.18
CA ASN A 121 16.51 6.77 -7.88
C ASN A 121 17.65 6.60 -6.87
N ILE A 122 18.51 7.58 -6.71
CA ILE A 122 19.56 7.64 -5.69
C ILE A 122 19.10 8.60 -4.59
N PHE A 123 19.07 8.13 -3.34
CA PHE A 123 18.42 8.81 -2.23
C PHE A 123 19.38 9.65 -1.36
N GLU A 124 20.70 9.39 -1.43
CA GLU A 124 21.66 10.21 -0.72
C GLU A 124 21.92 11.51 -1.51
N GLU A 125 21.71 12.64 -0.87
CA GLU A 125 22.34 13.89 -1.27
C GLU A 125 23.83 13.78 -0.93
N HIS A 126 24.67 13.39 -1.89
CA HIS A 126 26.07 13.69 -1.79
C HIS A 126 26.18 15.21 -1.71
N GLY A 127 26.56 15.72 -0.55
CA GLY A 127 26.80 17.15 -0.35
C GLY A 127 27.86 17.69 -1.31
N HIS A 128 27.45 17.93 -2.54
CA HIS A 128 28.15 18.82 -3.45
C HIS A 128 27.65 20.23 -3.16
N ASP A 129 28.08 20.77 -2.00
CA ASP A 129 28.24 22.21 -1.84
C ASP A 129 29.15 22.70 -2.95
N GLU A 130 28.73 23.77 -3.59
CA GLU A 130 29.41 24.57 -4.62
C GLU A 130 29.16 24.19 -6.09
N HIS A 131 27.92 24.34 -6.58
CA HIS A 131 27.75 24.90 -7.90
C HIS A 131 28.10 26.40 -7.86
N LYS A 132 29.37 26.72 -8.12
CA LYS A 132 29.79 28.09 -8.49
C LYS A 132 28.92 28.52 -9.65
N GLU A 133 28.14 29.59 -9.43
CA GLU A 133 27.51 30.36 -10.48
C GLU A 133 28.56 30.72 -11.53
N HIS A 134 28.55 30.04 -12.67
CA HIS A 134 29.20 30.54 -13.87
C HIS A 134 28.34 31.70 -14.39
N GLY A 135 28.75 32.91 -13.99
CA GLY A 135 28.22 34.14 -14.53
C GLY A 135 28.46 34.17 -16.05
N HIS A 136 27.39 34.00 -16.80
CA HIS A 136 27.36 34.33 -18.21
C HIS A 136 27.51 35.83 -18.34
N LYS A 137 28.69 36.26 -18.82
CA LYS A 137 28.92 37.63 -19.31
C LYS A 137 28.02 37.81 -20.53
N GLU A 138 27.17 38.81 -20.47
CA GLU A 138 26.43 39.33 -21.60
C GLU A 138 27.44 39.97 -22.60
N ASP A 139 27.64 39.26 -23.71
CA ASP A 139 28.23 39.89 -24.89
C ASP A 139 27.10 40.52 -25.72
N LYS A 140 27.13 41.83 -25.77
CA LYS A 140 26.32 42.66 -26.65
C LYS A 140 26.74 42.42 -28.10
N HIS A 141 25.85 41.92 -28.93
CA HIS A 141 25.96 41.99 -30.39
C HIS A 141 24.86 42.84 -30.98
N ASP A 142 25.36 43.75 -31.85
CA ASP A 142 24.69 44.83 -32.55
C ASP A 142 23.61 44.35 -33.55
N ASP A 143 22.69 45.27 -33.76
CA ASP A 143 21.68 45.37 -34.77
C ASP A 143 22.04 44.83 -36.17
N HIS A 144 21.21 43.94 -36.72
CA HIS A 144 20.94 43.84 -38.15
C HIS A 144 19.43 43.76 -38.42
N LYS A 145 18.91 44.83 -38.99
CA LYS A 145 17.60 44.92 -39.67
C LYS A 145 17.66 44.02 -40.90
N HIS A 146 16.66 43.12 -41.11
CA HIS A 146 16.15 42.75 -42.43
C HIS A 146 14.66 42.35 -42.39
N ASP A 147 13.94 43.06 -43.12
CA ASP A 147 12.78 42.92 -43.99
C ASP A 147 11.77 41.79 -43.84
N GLU A 148 10.56 42.24 -43.95
CA GLU A 148 9.24 41.61 -44.11
C GLU A 148 9.22 40.37 -45.01
N HIS A 149 8.65 39.24 -44.53
CA HIS A 149 7.97 38.26 -45.36
C HIS A 149 6.68 37.73 -44.71
N LYS A 150 5.66 37.90 -45.52
CA LYS A 150 4.25 37.49 -45.49
C LYS A 150 3.87 36.28 -44.69
N GLU A 151 2.69 36.43 -44.06
CA GLU A 151 1.77 35.46 -43.48
C GLU A 151 1.60 34.19 -44.34
N HIS A 152 1.87 33.04 -43.73
CA HIS A 152 1.19 31.79 -44.03
C HIS A 152 0.66 31.21 -42.72
N GLY A 153 -0.67 31.25 -42.60
CA GLY A 153 -1.38 30.63 -41.48
C GLY A 153 -1.19 29.12 -41.46
N HIS A 154 -0.46 28.64 -40.51
CA HIS A 154 -0.49 27.24 -40.11
C HIS A 154 -1.49 27.08 -38.96
N LYS A 155 -2.52 26.27 -39.21
CA LYS A 155 -3.40 25.76 -38.15
C LYS A 155 -2.50 25.05 -37.13
N GLU A 156 -2.54 25.52 -35.90
CA GLU A 156 -2.02 24.79 -34.75
C GLU A 156 -2.89 23.55 -34.56
N ASP A 157 -2.39 22.41 -34.99
CA ASP A 157 -2.81 21.13 -34.47
C ASP A 157 -2.37 21.09 -33.01
N LYS A 158 -3.33 21.19 -32.10
CA LYS A 158 -3.12 20.94 -30.67
C LYS A 158 -2.68 19.48 -30.54
N HIS A 159 -1.38 19.27 -30.41
CA HIS A 159 -0.88 18.04 -29.81
C HIS A 159 -1.41 18.01 -28.37
N ASP A 160 -2.33 17.09 -28.13
CA ASP A 160 -2.67 16.68 -26.78
C ASP A 160 -1.37 16.12 -26.17
N ASP A 161 -0.74 16.95 -25.35
CA ASP A 161 0.31 16.49 -24.46
C ASP A 161 -0.29 15.36 -23.63
N HIS A 162 0.19 14.15 -23.84
CA HIS A 162 -0.01 13.05 -22.94
C HIS A 162 0.60 13.49 -21.60
N HIS A 163 -0.24 14.06 -20.75
CA HIS A 163 0.07 14.31 -19.37
C HIS A 163 0.49 12.96 -18.78
N GLY A 164 1.79 12.77 -18.58
CA GLY A 164 2.31 11.75 -17.71
C GLY A 164 1.52 11.88 -16.40
N HIS A 165 0.96 10.78 -15.91
CA HIS A 165 0.22 10.75 -14.68
C HIS A 165 1.09 11.40 -13.62
N ALA A 166 0.70 12.60 -13.16
CA ALA A 166 1.39 13.25 -12.06
C ALA A 166 1.18 12.35 -10.84
N HIS A 167 2.27 11.73 -10.39
CA HIS A 167 2.25 11.04 -9.11
C HIS A 167 1.81 12.04 -8.05
N GLY A 168 0.99 11.60 -7.07
CA GLY A 168 0.56 12.44 -5.97
C GLY A 168 1.75 13.00 -5.18
N GLU A 169 1.48 13.90 -4.26
CA GLU A 169 2.55 14.52 -3.44
C GLU A 169 3.24 13.52 -2.51
N HIS A 170 2.57 12.41 -2.17
CA HIS A 170 2.98 11.53 -1.08
C HIS A 170 3.12 10.06 -1.52
N ASP A 171 4.13 9.41 -0.96
CA ASP A 171 4.36 7.97 -1.10
C ASP A 171 3.17 7.17 -0.53
N PRO A 172 2.48 6.34 -1.34
CA PRO A 172 1.30 5.61 -0.91
C PRO A 172 1.61 4.34 -0.08
N HIS A 173 2.86 3.91 0.09
CA HIS A 173 3.23 2.68 0.79
C HIS A 173 3.10 2.78 2.31
N ILE A 174 2.06 3.49 2.78
CA ILE A 174 1.80 3.88 4.18
C ILE A 174 1.73 2.71 5.16
N TRP A 175 1.31 1.52 4.70
CA TRP A 175 1.17 0.33 5.54
C TRP A 175 2.50 -0.24 6.01
N LEU A 176 3.62 0.14 5.40
CA LEU A 176 4.94 -0.35 5.78
C LEU A 176 5.49 0.29 7.06
N ASP A 177 4.81 1.29 7.63
CA ASP A 177 5.01 1.73 9.00
C ASP A 177 3.95 1.11 9.93
N PRO A 178 4.31 0.21 10.87
CA PRO A 178 3.36 -0.36 11.83
C PRO A 178 2.61 0.69 12.68
N MET A 179 3.12 1.90 12.82
CA MET A 179 2.41 2.97 13.52
C MET A 179 1.33 3.60 12.64
N ASN A 180 1.57 3.74 11.33
CA ASN A 180 0.52 4.07 10.38
C ASN A 180 -0.54 2.96 10.33
N ALA A 181 -0.14 1.69 10.37
CA ALA A 181 -1.09 0.57 10.42
C ALA A 181 -2.01 0.62 11.65
N LYS A 182 -1.53 1.12 12.80
CA LYS A 182 -2.41 1.36 13.98
C LYS A 182 -3.43 2.46 13.70
N THR A 183 -3.03 3.54 13.04
CA THR A 183 -3.93 4.63 12.66
C THR A 183 -4.98 4.13 11.67
N ILE A 184 -4.56 3.39 10.65
CA ILE A 184 -5.44 2.73 9.67
C ILE A 184 -6.43 1.79 10.36
N LEU A 185 -5.98 0.95 11.29
CA LEU A 185 -6.86 0.05 12.04
C LEU A 185 -7.92 0.81 12.85
N SER A 186 -7.57 1.96 13.42
CA SER A 186 -8.53 2.79 14.17
C SER A 186 -9.61 3.34 13.24
N GLU A 187 -9.24 3.89 12.09
CA GLU A 187 -10.16 4.37 11.05
C GLU A 187 -11.09 3.25 10.56
N MET A 188 -10.50 2.11 10.17
CA MET A 188 -11.29 0.96 9.71
C MET A 188 -12.27 0.46 10.79
N ALA A 189 -11.87 0.46 12.06
CA ALA A 189 -12.73 0.03 13.15
C ALA A 189 -13.91 0.98 13.38
N GLU A 190 -13.73 2.30 13.22
CA GLU A 190 -14.80 3.29 13.31
C GLU A 190 -15.87 3.02 12.25
N HIS A 191 -15.50 2.87 11.00
CA HIS A 191 -16.42 2.55 9.90
C HIS A 191 -17.10 1.19 10.05
N LEU A 192 -16.37 0.16 10.52
CA LEU A 192 -16.95 -1.16 10.81
C LEU A 192 -18.00 -1.08 11.93
N ILE A 193 -17.72 -0.33 13.00
CA ILE A 193 -18.65 -0.15 14.14
C ILE A 193 -19.88 0.62 13.70
N GLU A 194 -19.73 1.65 12.87
CA GLU A 194 -20.86 2.41 12.35
C GLU A 194 -21.77 1.54 11.47
N LYS A 195 -21.17 0.74 10.60
CA LYS A 195 -21.91 -0.13 9.67
C LYS A 195 -22.52 -1.34 10.33
N ASP A 196 -21.86 -1.87 11.36
CA ASP A 196 -22.29 -3.07 12.12
C ASP A 196 -22.18 -2.86 13.64
N PRO A 197 -23.05 -2.02 14.23
CA PRO A 197 -23.04 -1.70 15.65
C PRO A 197 -23.27 -2.91 16.56
N ASN A 198 -23.88 -3.99 16.05
CA ASN A 198 -24.12 -5.20 16.83
C ASN A 198 -22.81 -5.92 17.20
N ASN A 199 -21.79 -5.81 16.36
CA ASN A 199 -20.46 -6.40 16.57
C ASN A 199 -19.41 -5.38 17.09
N ALA A 200 -19.84 -4.17 17.49
CA ALA A 200 -18.97 -3.11 17.95
C ALA A 200 -18.01 -3.52 19.08
N SER A 201 -18.50 -4.36 20.02
CA SER A 201 -17.68 -4.86 21.13
C SER A 201 -16.53 -5.75 20.64
N THR A 202 -16.79 -6.60 19.62
CA THR A 202 -15.80 -7.48 19.01
C THR A 202 -14.75 -6.67 18.25
N TYR A 203 -15.18 -5.70 17.42
CA TYR A 203 -14.25 -4.81 16.71
C TYR A 203 -13.34 -4.04 17.65
N LYS A 204 -13.87 -3.45 18.74
CA LYS A 204 -13.08 -2.75 19.76
C LYS A 204 -12.08 -3.69 20.45
N ALA A 205 -12.49 -4.91 20.79
CA ALA A 205 -11.62 -5.90 21.42
C ALA A 205 -10.48 -6.32 20.48
N ASN A 206 -10.78 -6.55 19.19
CA ASN A 206 -9.81 -6.92 18.17
C ASN A 206 -8.85 -5.76 17.86
N LEU A 207 -9.34 -4.52 17.77
CA LEU A 207 -8.52 -3.31 17.63
C LEU A 207 -7.48 -3.20 18.76
N LYS A 208 -7.92 -3.37 20.01
CA LYS A 208 -7.00 -3.33 21.17
C LYS A 208 -5.91 -4.42 21.09
N LYS A 209 -6.29 -5.63 20.66
CA LYS A 209 -5.34 -6.74 20.46
C LYS A 209 -4.36 -6.43 19.34
N ALA A 210 -4.84 -5.92 18.19
CA ALA A 210 -4.02 -5.54 17.04
C ALA A 210 -3.00 -4.47 17.41
N HIS A 211 -3.43 -3.40 18.08
CA HIS A 211 -2.53 -2.33 18.53
C HIS A 211 -1.42 -2.86 19.43
N LYS A 212 -1.75 -3.70 20.42
CA LYS A 212 -0.74 -4.32 21.29
C LYS A 212 0.23 -5.21 20.51
N ALA A 213 -0.28 -5.98 19.53
CA ALA A 213 0.56 -6.84 18.69
C ALA A 213 1.52 -6.01 17.82
N LEU A 214 1.05 -4.89 17.25
CA LEU A 214 1.87 -3.97 16.46
C LEU A 214 2.94 -3.27 17.32
N ASP A 215 2.60 -2.84 18.54
CA ASP A 215 3.58 -2.27 19.47
C ASP A 215 4.70 -3.26 19.80
N ASN A 216 4.33 -4.52 20.09
CA ASN A 216 5.29 -5.57 20.39
C ASN A 216 6.18 -5.89 19.16
N LEU A 217 5.57 -5.99 17.96
CA LEU A 217 6.29 -6.23 16.72
C LEU A 217 7.30 -5.10 16.44
N THR A 218 6.85 -3.85 16.52
CA THR A 218 7.70 -2.67 16.32
C THR A 218 8.88 -2.64 17.29
N LYS A 219 8.62 -2.90 18.58
CA LYS A 219 9.67 -2.96 19.59
C LYS A 219 10.69 -4.06 19.27
N LYS A 220 10.22 -5.26 18.90
CA LYS A 220 11.08 -6.38 18.53
C LYS A 220 11.97 -6.03 17.34
N VAL A 221 11.39 -5.58 16.23
CA VAL A 221 12.15 -5.22 15.02
C VAL A 221 13.20 -4.14 15.35
N LYS A 222 12.82 -3.08 16.08
CA LYS A 222 13.77 -2.01 16.49
C LYS A 222 14.95 -2.52 17.31
N SER A 223 14.74 -3.53 18.16
CA SER A 223 15.80 -4.04 19.04
C SER A 223 16.75 -5.03 18.36
N GLU A 224 16.33 -5.64 17.25
CA GLU A 224 17.06 -6.73 16.62
C GLU A 224 17.65 -6.38 15.26
N LEU A 225 17.13 -5.30 14.60
CA LEU A 225 17.62 -4.88 13.30
C LEU A 225 18.96 -4.18 13.42
N LYS A 226 19.97 -4.65 12.69
CA LYS A 226 21.26 -3.98 12.56
C LYS A 226 21.11 -2.76 11.66
N LYS A 227 21.96 -1.74 11.88
CA LYS A 227 21.86 -0.45 11.20
C LYS A 227 23.00 -0.15 10.23
N ASP A 228 23.96 -1.03 10.15
CA ASP A 228 25.27 -0.78 9.50
C ASP A 228 25.36 -1.31 8.06
N PHE A 229 24.26 -1.84 7.52
CA PHE A 229 24.21 -2.30 6.14
C PHE A 229 23.62 -1.22 5.23
N LYS A 230 24.15 -1.17 4.00
CA LYS A 230 23.67 -0.32 2.93
C LYS A 230 23.02 -1.19 1.87
N SER A 231 21.84 -0.79 1.39
CA SER A 231 21.08 -1.59 0.43
C SER A 231 20.53 -0.73 -0.72
N ILE A 232 20.20 -1.41 -1.82
CA ILE A 232 19.41 -0.89 -2.93
C ILE A 232 18.20 -1.81 -3.13
N VAL A 233 17.05 -1.25 -3.41
CA VAL A 233 15.79 -1.97 -3.60
C VAL A 233 15.34 -1.91 -5.07
N PHE A 234 14.40 -2.78 -5.46
CA PHE A 234 13.89 -2.77 -6.83
C PHE A 234 13.07 -1.50 -7.12
N HIS A 235 12.06 -1.20 -6.30
CA HIS A 235 11.34 0.07 -6.41
C HIS A 235 11.24 0.80 -5.06
N ASP A 236 10.94 2.10 -5.10
CA ASP A 236 10.89 2.96 -3.91
C ASP A 236 9.59 2.79 -3.12
N ALA A 237 9.43 1.65 -2.47
CA ALA A 237 8.27 1.36 -1.62
C ALA A 237 8.57 1.49 -0.12
N TYR A 238 9.82 1.53 0.29
CA TYR A 238 10.23 1.17 1.66
C TYR A 238 10.46 2.36 2.59
N GLN A 239 10.25 3.61 2.16
CA GLN A 239 10.51 4.82 2.95
C GLN A 239 9.91 4.79 4.36
N TYR A 240 8.69 4.28 4.49
CA TYR A 240 8.00 4.21 5.79
C TYR A 240 8.67 3.20 6.72
N PHE A 241 9.09 2.04 6.19
CA PHE A 241 9.84 1.03 6.93
C PHE A 241 11.23 1.55 7.30
N GLU A 242 11.94 2.16 6.35
CA GLU A 242 13.25 2.78 6.55
C GLU A 242 13.22 3.77 7.71
N LYS A 243 12.31 4.75 7.66
CA LYS A 243 12.19 5.79 8.70
C LYS A 243 11.71 5.25 10.04
N ARG A 244 10.91 4.16 10.05
CA ARG A 244 10.45 3.53 11.28
C ARG A 244 11.56 2.78 12.00
N PHE A 245 12.40 2.09 11.25
CA PHE A 245 13.37 1.15 11.79
C PHE A 245 14.83 1.59 11.61
N ASP A 246 15.05 2.75 11.01
CA ASP A 246 16.37 3.31 10.76
C ASP A 246 17.22 2.37 9.87
N VAL A 247 16.62 1.98 8.74
CA VAL A 247 17.24 1.15 7.70
C VAL A 247 17.83 2.06 6.64
N ASN A 248 19.02 1.75 6.16
CA ASN A 248 19.72 2.54 5.16
C ASN A 248 19.53 1.95 3.75
N VAL A 249 18.57 2.51 3.01
CA VAL A 249 18.36 2.25 1.58
C VAL A 249 18.87 3.45 0.80
N LEU A 250 19.91 3.24 -0.03
CA LEU A 250 20.59 4.32 -0.78
C LEU A 250 19.93 4.66 -2.10
N GLY A 251 19.08 3.76 -2.61
CA GLY A 251 18.42 3.97 -3.89
C GLY A 251 17.50 2.83 -4.29
N ALA A 252 16.81 3.05 -5.40
CA ALA A 252 15.96 2.07 -6.06
C ALA A 252 16.28 1.99 -7.56
N PHE A 253 16.04 0.83 -8.17
CA PHE A 253 16.14 0.69 -9.62
C PHE A 253 15.10 1.53 -10.34
N THR A 254 13.94 1.70 -9.74
CA THR A 254 12.91 2.60 -10.25
C THR A 254 12.12 3.26 -9.11
N VAL A 255 11.73 4.50 -9.31
CA VAL A 255 10.71 5.19 -8.48
C VAL A 255 9.31 5.02 -9.06
N ASN A 256 9.21 4.54 -10.31
CA ASN A 256 7.96 4.26 -11.00
C ASN A 256 8.01 2.86 -11.63
N THR A 257 7.19 1.95 -11.15
CA THR A 257 7.17 0.55 -11.60
C THR A 257 6.69 0.34 -13.04
N ASP A 258 6.07 1.35 -13.66
CA ASP A 258 5.65 1.32 -15.06
C ASP A 258 6.81 1.60 -16.03
N VAL A 259 7.94 2.11 -15.51
CA VAL A 259 9.12 2.46 -16.30
C VAL A 259 10.32 1.65 -15.81
N LEU A 260 10.90 0.86 -16.71
CA LEU A 260 12.15 0.16 -16.42
C LEU A 260 13.33 1.13 -16.48
N PRO A 261 14.36 0.94 -15.63
CA PRO A 261 15.54 1.79 -15.64
C PRO A 261 16.28 1.71 -16.96
N GLY A 262 16.70 2.88 -17.47
CA GLY A 262 17.55 3.01 -18.65
C GLY A 262 19.01 2.63 -18.38
N ALA A 263 19.83 2.56 -19.43
CA ALA A 263 21.23 2.17 -19.31
C ALA A 263 22.05 3.13 -18.45
N GLU A 264 21.79 4.44 -18.55
CA GLU A 264 22.44 5.48 -17.74
C GLU A 264 22.12 5.28 -16.25
N GLN A 265 20.87 5.10 -15.91
CA GLN A 265 20.41 4.86 -14.54
C GLN A 265 21.00 3.56 -13.94
N LEU A 266 21.13 2.51 -14.75
CA LEU A 266 21.81 1.28 -14.31
C LEU A 266 23.32 1.49 -14.08
N ALA A 267 23.96 2.39 -14.83
CA ALA A 267 25.35 2.75 -14.61
C ALA A 267 25.52 3.53 -13.30
N GLU A 268 24.66 4.51 -13.03
CA GLU A 268 24.64 5.25 -11.74
C GLU A 268 24.44 4.32 -10.54
N ILE A 269 23.50 3.37 -10.64
CA ILE A 269 23.26 2.39 -9.59
C ILE A 269 24.51 1.54 -9.33
N ARG A 270 25.24 1.12 -10.40
CA ARG A 270 26.50 0.37 -10.26
C ARG A 270 27.56 1.20 -9.56
N GLU A 271 27.69 2.47 -9.92
CA GLU A 271 28.65 3.39 -9.31
C GLU A 271 28.38 3.55 -7.81
N ILE A 272 27.12 3.76 -7.42
CA ILE A 272 26.71 3.84 -6.00
C ILE A 272 27.02 2.53 -5.26
N ILE A 273 26.73 1.37 -5.87
CA ILE A 273 27.03 0.08 -5.27
C ILE A 273 28.51 -0.05 -4.92
N GLU A 274 29.39 0.37 -5.83
CA GLU A 274 30.84 0.27 -5.64
C GLU A 274 31.37 1.32 -4.67
N HIS A 275 30.97 2.57 -4.85
CA HIS A 275 31.46 3.71 -4.06
C HIS A 275 31.00 3.65 -2.61
N GLU A 276 29.71 3.39 -2.39
CA GLU A 276 29.09 3.36 -1.06
C GLU A 276 29.25 2.01 -0.35
N LYS A 277 29.86 1.02 -1.01
CA LYS A 277 30.05 -0.34 -0.47
C LYS A 277 28.71 -0.96 -0.08
N VAL A 278 27.72 -0.87 -0.97
CA VAL A 278 26.42 -1.52 -0.78
C VAL A 278 26.61 -3.00 -0.54
N THR A 279 25.97 -3.54 0.48
CA THR A 279 26.10 -4.94 0.87
C THR A 279 25.03 -5.83 0.26
N CYS A 280 23.83 -5.26 -0.03
CA CYS A 280 22.69 -6.00 -0.55
C CYS A 280 21.92 -5.25 -1.63
N VAL A 281 21.41 -6.02 -2.60
CA VAL A 281 20.41 -5.58 -3.58
C VAL A 281 19.19 -6.48 -3.48
N PHE A 282 18.01 -5.87 -3.37
CA PHE A 282 16.76 -6.60 -3.19
C PHE A 282 15.90 -6.58 -4.45
N SER A 283 15.46 -7.77 -4.88
CA SER A 283 14.38 -7.96 -5.84
C SER A 283 13.03 -8.07 -5.14
N GLU A 284 11.96 -8.00 -5.92
CA GLU A 284 10.59 -8.19 -5.43
C GLU A 284 9.89 -9.31 -6.20
N PRO A 285 9.00 -10.08 -5.54
CA PRO A 285 8.30 -11.19 -6.21
C PRO A 285 7.38 -10.75 -7.35
N GLN A 286 6.95 -9.48 -7.36
CA GLN A 286 6.04 -8.90 -8.35
C GLN A 286 6.73 -8.60 -9.69
N PHE A 287 8.07 -8.55 -9.71
CA PHE A 287 8.84 -8.09 -10.86
C PHE A 287 9.88 -9.10 -11.33
N ASN A 288 10.31 -8.97 -12.58
CA ASN A 288 11.37 -9.81 -13.14
C ASN A 288 12.72 -9.48 -12.50
N PRO A 289 13.41 -10.43 -11.83
CA PRO A 289 14.67 -10.19 -11.15
C PRO A 289 15.89 -10.05 -12.10
N ASP A 290 15.72 -10.19 -13.43
CA ASP A 290 16.86 -10.28 -14.37
C ASP A 290 17.68 -8.99 -14.41
N ILE A 291 17.07 -7.83 -14.23
CA ILE A 291 17.78 -6.55 -14.12
C ILE A 291 18.75 -6.55 -12.92
N ILE A 292 18.27 -7.00 -11.76
CA ILE A 292 19.11 -7.10 -10.56
C ILE A 292 20.23 -8.09 -10.75
N LYS A 293 19.95 -9.26 -11.34
CA LYS A 293 20.97 -10.26 -11.66
C LYS A 293 22.04 -9.71 -12.61
N ALA A 294 21.61 -8.93 -13.63
CA ALA A 294 22.53 -8.31 -14.59
C ALA A 294 23.44 -7.26 -13.94
N VAL A 295 22.91 -6.46 -13.01
CA VAL A 295 23.71 -5.47 -12.25
C VAL A 295 24.65 -6.16 -11.28
N ALA A 296 24.19 -7.19 -10.57
CA ALA A 296 24.98 -7.89 -9.54
C ALA A 296 26.02 -8.86 -10.10
N LYS A 297 25.95 -9.24 -11.40
CA LYS A 297 26.70 -10.35 -12.01
C LYS A 297 28.20 -10.33 -11.76
N ASP A 298 28.80 -9.13 -11.87
CA ASP A 298 30.25 -8.94 -11.76
C ASP A 298 30.65 -8.26 -10.44
N MET A 299 29.71 -8.13 -9.50
CA MET A 299 29.88 -7.44 -8.23
C MET A 299 29.86 -8.44 -7.07
N LYS A 300 30.68 -8.22 -6.06
CA LYS A 300 30.66 -9.01 -4.80
C LYS A 300 29.58 -8.47 -3.87
N ILE A 301 28.31 -8.68 -4.24
CA ILE A 301 27.15 -8.17 -3.54
C ILE A 301 26.15 -9.28 -3.27
N ASN A 302 25.49 -9.26 -2.12
CA ASN A 302 24.40 -10.19 -1.82
C ASN A 302 23.14 -9.75 -2.57
N THR A 303 22.36 -10.74 -3.02
CA THR A 303 21.03 -10.49 -3.57
C THR A 303 19.99 -11.14 -2.67
N GLY A 304 18.93 -10.40 -2.38
CA GLY A 304 17.82 -10.87 -1.55
C GLY A 304 16.47 -10.63 -2.22
N VAL A 305 15.42 -11.09 -1.55
CA VAL A 305 14.03 -10.81 -1.93
C VAL A 305 13.37 -10.06 -0.79
N ILE A 306 12.74 -8.93 -1.10
CA ILE A 306 11.90 -8.18 -0.17
C ILE A 306 10.50 -8.01 -0.79
N ASP A 307 9.46 -8.15 0.01
CA ASP A 307 8.09 -8.19 -0.51
C ASP A 307 7.20 -7.21 0.27
N PRO A 308 6.80 -6.08 -0.34
CA PRO A 308 6.01 -5.06 0.34
C PRO A 308 4.52 -5.41 0.46
N LEU A 309 4.07 -6.46 -0.26
CA LEU A 309 2.66 -6.86 -0.36
C LEU A 309 2.35 -8.21 0.30
N GLY A 310 3.37 -9.03 0.59
CA GLY A 310 3.16 -10.38 1.08
C GLY A 310 2.62 -11.32 0.00
N ALA A 311 3.15 -11.25 -1.23
CA ALA A 311 2.69 -12.03 -2.38
C ALA A 311 2.65 -13.54 -2.09
N THR A 312 3.67 -14.04 -1.39
CA THR A 312 3.83 -15.45 -1.03
C THR A 312 3.05 -15.87 0.21
N LEU A 313 2.51 -14.91 0.97
CA LEU A 313 1.76 -15.19 2.20
C LEU A 313 0.29 -15.45 1.87
N ASN A 314 -0.33 -16.34 2.65
CA ASN A 314 -1.76 -16.58 2.54
C ASN A 314 -2.55 -15.37 3.08
N PRO A 315 -3.59 -14.88 2.37
CA PRO A 315 -4.45 -13.82 2.88
C PRO A 315 -5.10 -14.19 4.22
N GLY A 316 -5.19 -13.24 5.13
CA GLY A 316 -5.79 -13.44 6.45
C GLY A 316 -5.19 -12.52 7.51
N LYS A 317 -5.69 -12.62 8.75
CA LYS A 317 -5.37 -11.68 9.84
C LYS A 317 -3.88 -11.62 10.23
N ASP A 318 -3.14 -12.67 10.00
CA ASP A 318 -1.73 -12.78 10.43
C ASP A 318 -0.75 -12.26 9.36
N LEU A 319 -1.22 -12.14 8.08
CA LEU A 319 -0.36 -11.78 6.96
C LEU A 319 0.42 -10.48 7.20
N TYR A 320 -0.22 -9.42 7.72
CA TYR A 320 0.46 -8.14 7.96
C TYR A 320 1.66 -8.30 8.91
N PHE A 321 1.48 -9.06 9.98
CA PHE A 321 2.55 -9.30 10.95
C PHE A 321 3.69 -10.12 10.37
N ASP A 322 3.36 -11.11 9.54
CA ASP A 322 4.35 -11.94 8.86
C ASP A 322 5.08 -11.16 7.75
N LEU A 323 4.38 -10.26 7.05
CA LEU A 323 4.97 -9.35 6.09
C LEU A 323 6.08 -8.50 6.73
N ILE A 324 5.79 -7.81 7.82
CA ILE A 324 6.78 -7.00 8.54
C ILE A 324 7.93 -7.84 9.09
N ARG A 325 7.66 -9.08 9.58
CA ARG A 325 8.70 -10.03 10.02
C ARG A 325 9.59 -10.49 8.87
N ASN A 326 9.01 -10.78 7.71
CA ASN A 326 9.74 -11.22 6.53
C ASN A 326 10.63 -10.10 5.98
N MET A 327 10.11 -8.87 5.90
CA MET A 327 10.92 -7.70 5.53
C MET A 327 12.11 -7.52 6.48
N TYR A 328 11.84 -7.56 7.79
CA TYR A 328 12.90 -7.53 8.79
C TYR A 328 13.92 -8.65 8.60
N ALA A 329 13.47 -9.87 8.35
CA ALA A 329 14.35 -11.02 8.14
C ALA A 329 15.21 -10.84 6.87
N SER A 330 14.66 -10.29 5.79
CA SER A 330 15.40 -9.99 4.56
C SER A 330 16.50 -8.96 4.79
N PHE A 331 16.22 -7.89 5.50
CA PHE A 331 17.23 -6.90 5.85
C PHE A 331 18.30 -7.45 6.82
N LYS A 332 17.93 -8.37 7.71
CA LYS A 332 18.88 -8.92 8.70
C LYS A 332 19.95 -9.82 8.10
N VAL A 333 19.68 -10.50 6.98
CA VAL A 333 20.65 -11.42 6.34
C VAL A 333 21.63 -10.70 5.43
N CYS A 334 21.44 -9.43 5.19
CA CYS A 334 22.38 -8.52 4.58
C CYS A 334 23.39 -7.99 5.57
#